data_846d7d923e6b13216313527660e1fe3e
#
_entry.id   846d7d923e6b13216313527660e1fe3e
#
_cell.length_a   1.000
_cell.length_b   1.000
_cell.length_c   1.000
_cell.angle_alpha   90.00
_cell.angle_beta   90.00
_cell.angle_gamma   90.00
#
_symmetry.space_group_name_H-M   'P 1'
#
loop_
_entity.id
_entity.type
_entity.pdbx_description
1 polymer ?
#
loop_
_entity_poly.entity_id
_entity_poly.type
_entity_poly.pdbx_seq_one_letter_code
_entity_poly.pdbx_strand_id
1 'polypeptide(L)'
;LMALAKRKGLRIWTEMFSDGVYNLHKLGVLDPDVLITASFVFGSQEMYQWMHLNRRIQMLRTERTNDPSAIARQAKMQSINAALEVDLFDQANASFVRGQVYSGFGGSTDFIVGSLHSRGGRSFIALPSWHPKANVSAIVPKLSGNITSFQHSFVVTEQGAAACFGQSQAQQALNLIEKAAHPDAREHLSAAAKEMKLI
;
A
#
# COMPACT_ATOMS: atom_id res chain seq x y z
N LEU A 1 -8.88 -1.70 -10.88
CA LEU A 1 -8.29 -1.50 -12.23
C LEU A 1 -9.19 -0.72 -13.17
N MET A 2 -10.49 -1.01 -13.23
CA MET A 2 -11.43 -0.28 -14.12
C MET A 2 -11.42 1.23 -13.91
N ALA A 3 -11.21 1.70 -12.68
CA ALA A 3 -11.05 3.14 -12.39
C ALA A 3 -9.86 3.78 -13.12
N LEU A 4 -8.85 2.99 -13.49
CA LEU A 4 -7.67 3.46 -14.23
C LEU A 4 -7.82 3.37 -15.75
N ALA A 5 -8.87 2.75 -16.27
CA ALA A 5 -9.07 2.53 -17.71
C ALA A 5 -9.11 3.83 -18.55
N LYS A 6 -9.49 4.94 -17.92
CA LYS A 6 -9.50 6.28 -18.55
C LYS A 6 -8.18 7.06 -18.40
N ARG A 7 -7.20 6.52 -17.66
CA ARG A 7 -5.88 7.14 -17.52
C ARG A 7 -5.01 6.81 -18.73
N LYS A 8 -3.96 7.60 -18.93
CA LYS A 8 -2.94 7.41 -19.97
C LYS A 8 -1.57 7.75 -19.41
N GLY A 9 -0.55 7.11 -19.98
CA GLY A 9 0.84 7.38 -19.62
C GLY A 9 1.24 6.91 -18.22
N LEU A 10 0.58 5.86 -17.68
CA LEU A 10 0.97 5.27 -16.41
C LEU A 10 2.31 4.54 -16.57
N ARG A 11 3.18 4.69 -15.58
CA ARG A 11 4.50 4.06 -15.51
C ARG A 11 4.54 3.10 -14.34
N ILE A 12 5.29 2.03 -14.48
CA ILE A 12 5.38 0.98 -13.46
C ILE A 12 6.82 0.85 -13.00
N TRP A 13 7.01 1.03 -11.70
CA TRP A 13 8.20 0.70 -10.94
C TRP A 13 7.76 -0.04 -9.69
N THR A 14 8.03 -1.32 -9.59
CA THR A 14 7.48 -2.16 -8.54
C THR A 14 8.47 -3.23 -8.08
N GLU A 15 8.31 -3.75 -6.90
CA GLU A 15 9.00 -4.96 -6.45
C GLU A 15 8.40 -6.17 -7.17
N MET A 16 7.10 -6.42 -6.99
CA MET A 16 6.39 -7.55 -7.58
C MET A 16 5.61 -7.13 -8.82
N PHE A 17 5.85 -7.80 -9.94
CA PHE A 17 5.00 -7.72 -11.12
C PHE A 17 3.85 -8.73 -11.01
N SER A 18 2.64 -8.33 -11.29
CA SER A 18 1.45 -9.18 -11.17
C SER A 18 0.46 -8.98 -12.33
N ASP A 19 -0.55 -9.85 -12.40
CA ASP A 19 -1.66 -9.72 -13.35
C ASP A 19 -2.32 -8.33 -13.32
N GLY A 20 -2.24 -7.61 -12.20
CA GLY A 20 -2.69 -6.23 -12.12
C GLY A 20 -2.01 -5.32 -13.13
N VAL A 21 -0.70 -5.40 -13.27
CA VAL A 21 0.08 -4.63 -14.26
C VAL A 21 -0.19 -5.13 -15.68
N TYR A 22 -0.28 -6.44 -15.88
CA TYR A 22 -0.63 -7.03 -17.16
C TYR A 22 -2.01 -6.56 -17.65
N ASN A 23 -2.99 -6.49 -16.75
CA ASN A 23 -4.31 -5.95 -17.08
C ASN A 23 -4.28 -4.45 -17.43
N LEU A 24 -3.45 -3.65 -16.76
CA LEU A 24 -3.23 -2.25 -17.16
C LEU A 24 -2.61 -2.14 -18.56
N HIS A 25 -1.71 -3.06 -18.91
CA HIS A 25 -1.18 -3.14 -20.27
C HIS A 25 -2.31 -3.44 -21.29
N LYS A 26 -3.14 -4.45 -21.03
CA LYS A 26 -4.28 -4.80 -21.91
C LYS A 26 -5.27 -3.64 -22.09
N LEU A 27 -5.43 -2.79 -21.07
CA LEU A 27 -6.26 -1.58 -21.15
C LEU A 27 -5.60 -0.43 -21.93
N GLY A 28 -4.33 -0.57 -22.36
CA GLY A 28 -3.61 0.47 -23.11
C GLY A 28 -3.40 1.77 -22.34
N VAL A 29 -3.26 1.70 -21.00
CA VAL A 29 -3.09 2.86 -20.13
C VAL A 29 -1.63 3.14 -19.76
N LEU A 30 -0.74 2.16 -19.99
CA LEU A 30 0.67 2.30 -19.71
C LEU A 30 1.38 3.15 -20.76
N ASP A 31 2.38 3.93 -20.31
CA ASP A 31 3.26 4.69 -21.19
C ASP A 31 4.04 3.72 -22.12
N PRO A 32 3.87 3.79 -23.44
CA PRO A 32 4.50 2.84 -24.38
C PRO A 32 6.02 3.01 -24.46
N ASP A 33 6.56 4.18 -24.15
CA ASP A 33 7.95 4.54 -24.36
C ASP A 33 8.82 4.28 -23.10
N VAL A 34 8.19 3.85 -21.99
CA VAL A 34 8.88 3.63 -20.72
C VAL A 34 8.88 2.14 -20.36
N LEU A 35 10.04 1.65 -19.90
CA LEU A 35 10.18 0.29 -19.41
C LEU A 35 9.31 0.06 -18.16
N ILE A 36 8.74 -1.13 -18.08
CA ILE A 36 8.09 -1.64 -16.89
C ILE A 36 9.17 -2.30 -16.04
N THR A 37 9.46 -1.77 -14.87
CA THR A 37 10.55 -2.25 -14.01
C THR A 37 10.01 -3.02 -12.80
N ALA A 38 10.56 -4.24 -12.59
CA ALA A 38 10.21 -5.08 -11.44
C ALA A 38 11.41 -5.91 -10.97
N SER A 39 11.33 -6.54 -9.79
CA SER A 39 12.36 -7.46 -9.28
C SER A 39 11.93 -8.92 -9.31
N PHE A 40 10.65 -9.21 -9.11
CA PHE A 40 10.12 -10.57 -9.27
C PHE A 40 8.67 -10.54 -9.78
N VAL A 41 8.17 -11.71 -10.13
CA VAL A 41 6.85 -11.87 -10.77
C VAL A 41 6.04 -12.95 -10.11
N PHE A 42 4.74 -12.68 -9.98
CA PHE A 42 3.76 -13.67 -9.53
C PHE A 42 2.42 -13.41 -10.22
N GLY A 43 1.90 -14.41 -10.95
CA GLY A 43 0.64 -14.26 -11.66
C GLY A 43 0.28 -15.45 -12.55
N SER A 44 -0.57 -15.20 -13.53
CA SER A 44 -1.11 -16.22 -14.43
C SER A 44 -0.10 -16.67 -15.49
N GLN A 45 -0.34 -17.86 -16.05
CA GLN A 45 0.44 -18.39 -17.17
C GLN A 45 0.39 -17.46 -18.39
N GLU A 46 -0.75 -16.82 -18.65
CA GLU A 46 -0.93 -15.85 -19.73
C GLU A 46 0.03 -14.65 -19.54
N MET A 47 0.13 -14.14 -18.32
CA MET A 47 1.06 -13.06 -17.99
C MET A 47 2.52 -13.48 -18.21
N TYR A 48 2.93 -14.68 -17.77
CA TYR A 48 4.29 -15.19 -18.00
C TYR A 48 4.61 -15.33 -19.49
N GLN A 49 3.66 -15.83 -20.29
CA GLN A 49 3.82 -15.93 -21.74
C GLN A 49 4.01 -14.55 -22.39
N TRP A 50 3.22 -13.56 -21.97
CA TRP A 50 3.36 -12.19 -22.45
C TRP A 50 4.70 -11.56 -22.03
N MET A 51 5.20 -11.89 -20.85
CA MET A 51 6.49 -11.39 -20.36
C MET A 51 7.69 -11.99 -21.10
N HIS A 52 7.55 -13.20 -21.63
CA HIS A 52 8.64 -13.92 -22.28
C HIS A 52 9.20 -13.11 -23.45
N LEU A 53 10.51 -12.80 -23.40
CA LEU A 53 11.24 -12.00 -24.39
C LEU A 53 10.63 -10.62 -24.69
N ASN A 54 9.79 -10.10 -23.79
CA ASN A 54 9.19 -8.79 -23.94
C ASN A 54 10.20 -7.67 -23.58
N ARG A 55 10.66 -6.95 -24.61
CA ARG A 55 11.69 -5.89 -24.46
C ARG A 55 11.22 -4.68 -23.64
N ARG A 56 9.92 -4.57 -23.32
CA ARG A 56 9.36 -3.52 -22.48
C ARG A 56 9.53 -3.81 -20.99
N ILE A 57 9.90 -5.03 -20.62
CA ILE A 57 10.03 -5.45 -19.23
C ILE A 57 11.49 -5.49 -18.85
N GLN A 58 11.81 -4.79 -17.77
CA GLN A 58 13.13 -4.78 -17.16
C GLN A 58 13.05 -5.45 -15.78
N MET A 59 13.71 -6.60 -15.66
CA MET A 59 13.87 -7.28 -14.39
C MET A 59 15.18 -6.87 -13.74
N LEU A 60 15.12 -6.28 -12.56
CA LEU A 60 16.28 -5.85 -11.77
C LEU A 60 16.32 -6.61 -10.45
N ARG A 61 17.50 -6.68 -9.84
CA ARG A 61 17.64 -7.22 -8.49
C ARG A 61 16.94 -6.29 -7.48
N THR A 62 16.44 -6.87 -6.39
CA THR A 62 15.62 -6.18 -5.39
C THR A 62 16.33 -4.96 -4.80
N GLU A 63 17.65 -5.02 -4.56
CA GLU A 63 18.38 -3.86 -4.06
C GLU A 63 18.37 -2.66 -5.01
N ARG A 64 17.97 -2.86 -6.27
CA ARG A 64 17.83 -1.77 -7.25
C ARG A 64 16.40 -1.26 -7.34
N THR A 65 15.42 -2.16 -7.35
CA THR A 65 14.01 -1.77 -7.40
C THR A 65 13.54 -1.14 -6.09
N ASN A 66 14.10 -1.60 -4.97
CA ASN A 66 13.75 -1.16 -3.63
C ASN A 66 14.68 -0.06 -3.08
N ASP A 67 15.65 0.42 -3.88
CA ASP A 67 16.44 1.59 -3.49
C ASP A 67 15.55 2.83 -3.36
N PRO A 68 15.36 3.40 -2.14
CA PRO A 68 14.52 4.57 -1.95
C PRO A 68 14.92 5.75 -2.82
N SER A 69 16.22 5.90 -3.13
CA SER A 69 16.70 6.97 -4.00
C SER A 69 16.32 6.74 -5.46
N ALA A 70 16.28 5.49 -5.93
CA ALA A 70 15.78 5.15 -7.26
C ALA A 70 14.26 5.38 -7.36
N ILE A 71 13.51 4.99 -6.33
CA ILE A 71 12.08 5.21 -6.23
C ILE A 71 11.76 6.71 -6.21
N ALA A 72 12.49 7.51 -5.43
CA ALA A 72 12.31 8.96 -5.32
C ALA A 72 12.51 9.70 -6.66
N ARG A 73 13.33 9.16 -7.57
CA ARG A 73 13.51 9.70 -8.93
C ARG A 73 12.31 9.49 -9.85
N GLN A 74 11.39 8.58 -9.50
CA GLN A 74 10.15 8.36 -10.24
C GLN A 74 9.14 9.46 -9.88
N ALA A 75 9.00 10.48 -10.72
CA ALA A 75 8.10 11.60 -10.44
C ALA A 75 6.65 11.14 -10.25
N LYS A 76 5.95 11.70 -9.25
CA LYS A 76 4.58 11.34 -8.86
C LYS A 76 4.43 9.87 -8.49
N MET A 77 5.46 9.28 -7.86
CA MET A 77 5.41 7.89 -7.41
C MET A 77 4.23 7.68 -6.47
N GLN A 78 3.41 6.70 -6.77
CA GLN A 78 2.30 6.28 -5.92
C GLN A 78 2.62 4.86 -5.43
N SER A 79 3.19 4.73 -4.23
CA SER A 79 3.43 3.41 -3.65
C SER A 79 2.14 2.88 -3.02
N ILE A 80 1.76 1.67 -3.39
CA ILE A 80 0.54 1.01 -2.87
C ILE A 80 0.98 -0.31 -2.27
N ASN A 81 0.86 -0.43 -0.96
CA ASN A 81 1.24 -1.61 -0.20
C ASN A 81 0.03 -2.15 0.55
N ALA A 82 0.03 -3.42 0.89
CA ALA A 82 -0.99 -4.04 1.71
C ALA A 82 -0.52 -4.17 3.17
N ALA A 83 -1.48 -4.22 4.09
CA ALA A 83 -1.25 -4.56 5.47
C ALA A 83 -2.35 -5.52 5.98
N LEU A 84 -2.10 -6.16 7.11
CA LEU A 84 -3.07 -6.99 7.82
C LEU A 84 -3.92 -6.13 8.75
N GLU A 85 -3.29 -5.16 9.40
CA GLU A 85 -3.89 -4.25 10.38
C GLU A 85 -3.21 -2.87 10.32
N VAL A 86 -3.95 -1.83 10.66
CA VAL A 86 -3.44 -0.47 10.90
C VAL A 86 -4.04 0.06 12.19
N ASP A 87 -3.22 0.70 13.04
CA ASP A 87 -3.70 1.29 14.27
C ASP A 87 -3.97 2.81 14.17
N LEU A 88 -4.52 3.38 15.24
CA LEU A 88 -4.89 4.81 15.30
C LEU A 88 -3.67 5.76 15.31
N PHE A 89 -2.45 5.21 15.39
CA PHE A 89 -1.19 5.95 15.27
C PHE A 89 -0.58 5.88 13.86
N ASP A 90 -1.33 5.37 12.87
CA ASP A 90 -0.87 5.13 11.48
C ASP A 90 0.28 4.12 11.41
N GLN A 91 0.33 3.16 12.33
CA GLN A 91 1.28 2.06 12.28
C GLN A 91 0.64 0.86 11.60
N ALA A 92 1.38 0.18 10.75
CA ALA A 92 0.88 -0.95 9.97
C ALA A 92 1.59 -2.26 10.37
N ASN A 93 0.81 -3.33 10.48
CA ASN A 93 1.29 -4.70 10.61
C ASN A 93 1.11 -5.42 9.28
N ALA A 94 2.21 -5.82 8.66
CA ALA A 94 2.20 -6.60 7.42
C ALA A 94 2.78 -8.02 7.58
N SER A 95 3.28 -8.39 8.77
CA SER A 95 4.11 -9.57 8.94
C SER A 95 3.74 -10.49 10.11
N PHE A 96 2.90 -10.05 11.03
CA PHE A 96 2.53 -10.84 12.21
C PHE A 96 1.05 -11.21 12.22
N VAL A 97 0.77 -12.48 12.57
CA VAL A 97 -0.58 -12.99 12.82
C VAL A 97 -0.59 -13.70 14.14
N ARG A 98 -1.44 -13.29 15.08
CA ARG A 98 -1.57 -13.89 16.42
C ARG A 98 -0.22 -14.01 17.17
N GLY A 99 0.60 -12.96 17.07
CA GLY A 99 1.91 -12.90 17.75
C GLY A 99 3.01 -13.74 17.11
N GLN A 100 2.76 -14.37 15.96
CA GLN A 100 3.75 -15.14 15.22
C GLN A 100 4.13 -14.47 13.91
N VAL A 101 5.38 -14.64 13.48
CA VAL A 101 5.84 -14.18 12.17
C VAL A 101 5.12 -14.99 11.10
N TYR A 102 4.35 -14.31 10.27
CA TYR A 102 3.64 -14.89 9.13
C TYR A 102 4.46 -14.73 7.83
N SER A 103 5.11 -13.59 7.67
CA SER A 103 5.99 -13.30 6.52
C SER A 103 7.07 -12.30 6.94
N GLY A 104 8.08 -12.09 6.09
CA GLY A 104 8.93 -10.91 6.18
C GLY A 104 8.11 -9.64 5.89
N PHE A 105 8.65 -8.48 6.26
CA PHE A 105 8.01 -7.18 6.01
C PHE A 105 8.15 -6.72 4.55
N GLY A 106 8.98 -7.38 3.72
CA GLY A 106 9.16 -7.06 2.29
C GLY A 106 9.73 -5.66 2.04
N GLY A 107 9.42 -5.11 0.88
CA GLY A 107 9.91 -3.81 0.41
C GLY A 107 9.00 -2.62 0.71
N SER A 108 7.93 -2.78 1.50
CA SER A 108 6.98 -1.70 1.76
C SER A 108 7.64 -0.44 2.31
N THR A 109 8.58 -0.60 3.24
CA THR A 109 9.41 0.46 3.80
C THR A 109 10.08 1.32 2.74
N ASP A 110 10.81 0.67 1.85
CA ASP A 110 11.60 1.32 0.81
C ASP A 110 10.71 2.13 -0.13
N PHE A 111 9.57 1.54 -0.51
CA PHE A 111 8.60 2.20 -1.38
C PHE A 111 7.87 3.36 -0.71
N ILE A 112 7.52 3.25 0.59
CA ILE A 112 6.92 4.35 1.34
C ILE A 112 7.91 5.52 1.43
N VAL A 113 9.14 5.27 1.89
CA VAL A 113 10.17 6.30 2.02
C VAL A 113 10.48 6.93 0.65
N GLY A 114 10.74 6.11 -0.37
CA GLY A 114 11.06 6.60 -1.71
C GLY A 114 9.92 7.41 -2.32
N SER A 115 8.66 7.02 -2.13
CA SER A 115 7.51 7.76 -2.65
C SER A 115 7.29 9.10 -1.94
N LEU A 116 7.54 9.19 -0.63
CA LEU A 116 7.46 10.46 0.11
C LEU A 116 8.52 11.47 -0.35
N HIS A 117 9.68 11.00 -0.79
CA HIS A 117 10.73 11.84 -1.36
C HIS A 117 10.56 12.11 -2.86
N SER A 118 9.66 11.43 -3.54
CA SER A 118 9.34 11.69 -4.94
C SER A 118 8.57 12.99 -5.10
N ARG A 119 8.91 13.78 -6.11
CA ARG A 119 8.18 15.02 -6.42
C ARG A 119 6.72 14.71 -6.76
N GLY A 120 5.78 15.07 -5.88
CA GLY A 120 4.35 14.78 -6.00
C GLY A 120 3.99 13.32 -5.73
N GLY A 121 4.90 12.60 -5.09
CA GLY A 121 4.69 11.22 -4.67
C GLY A 121 3.80 11.10 -3.43
N ARG A 122 3.27 9.91 -3.21
CA ARG A 122 2.41 9.57 -2.06
C ARG A 122 2.54 8.08 -1.75
N SER A 123 2.34 7.73 -0.48
CA SER A 123 2.29 6.36 -0.01
C SER A 123 0.88 5.98 0.43
N PHE A 124 0.47 4.77 0.08
CA PHE A 124 -0.84 4.21 0.42
C PHE A 124 -0.67 2.86 1.07
N ILE A 125 -1.43 2.62 2.14
CA ILE A 125 -1.72 1.29 2.65
C ILE A 125 -3.16 0.96 2.26
N ALA A 126 -3.35 -0.15 1.57
CA ALA A 126 -4.65 -0.63 1.12
C ALA A 126 -4.98 -1.97 1.78
N LEU A 127 -6.09 -2.04 2.48
CA LEU A 127 -6.55 -3.25 3.17
C LEU A 127 -8.08 -3.26 3.25
N PRO A 128 -8.73 -4.44 3.38
CA PRO A 128 -10.15 -4.49 3.73
C PRO A 128 -10.37 -3.93 5.13
N SER A 129 -11.44 -3.18 5.37
CA SER A 129 -11.75 -2.64 6.71
C SER A 129 -12.13 -3.71 7.73
N TRP A 130 -12.55 -4.89 7.25
CA TRP A 130 -13.00 -6.02 8.04
C TRP A 130 -12.45 -7.34 7.53
N HIS A 131 -11.95 -8.18 8.42
CA HIS A 131 -11.47 -9.51 8.07
C HIS A 131 -12.61 -10.55 8.22
N PRO A 132 -13.26 -11.00 7.14
CA PRO A 132 -14.52 -11.74 7.23
C PRO A 132 -14.37 -13.10 7.92
N LYS A 133 -13.25 -13.81 7.74
CA LYS A 133 -13.02 -15.11 8.36
C LYS A 133 -12.72 -15.03 9.86
N ALA A 134 -11.98 -14.00 10.27
CA ALA A 134 -11.64 -13.78 11.67
C ALA A 134 -12.73 -12.97 12.40
N ASN A 135 -13.64 -12.34 11.64
CA ASN A 135 -14.71 -11.47 12.14
C ASN A 135 -14.17 -10.34 13.03
N VAL A 136 -13.12 -9.64 12.56
CA VAL A 136 -12.47 -8.55 13.28
C VAL A 136 -12.19 -7.36 12.36
N SER A 137 -12.13 -6.15 12.95
CA SER A 137 -11.70 -4.95 12.25
C SER A 137 -10.21 -5.01 11.90
N ALA A 138 -9.84 -4.52 10.71
CA ALA A 138 -8.45 -4.33 10.32
C ALA A 138 -7.90 -2.96 10.75
N ILE A 139 -8.77 -2.01 11.13
CA ILE A 139 -8.37 -0.81 11.85
C ILE A 139 -8.53 -1.10 13.35
N VAL A 140 -7.43 -0.99 14.10
CA VAL A 140 -7.37 -1.37 15.52
C VAL A 140 -6.95 -0.18 16.39
N PRO A 141 -7.27 -0.15 17.69
CA PRO A 141 -6.86 0.94 18.58
C PRO A 141 -5.33 1.11 18.63
N LYS A 142 -4.62 0.00 18.83
CA LYS A 142 -3.17 -0.08 18.90
C LYS A 142 -2.71 -1.47 18.52
N LEU A 143 -1.66 -1.57 17.73
CA LEU A 143 -1.05 -2.85 17.38
C LEU A 143 -0.41 -3.51 18.61
N SER A 144 -0.57 -4.82 18.73
CA SER A 144 -0.08 -5.60 19.87
C SER A 144 1.28 -6.26 19.64
N GLY A 145 1.80 -6.23 18.42
CA GLY A 145 3.03 -6.92 18.01
C GLY A 145 4.16 -5.98 17.62
N ASN A 146 5.25 -6.60 17.14
CA ASN A 146 6.34 -5.87 16.54
C ASN A 146 5.87 -5.26 15.22
N ILE A 147 6.17 -3.99 15.05
CA ILE A 147 5.74 -3.20 13.91
C ILE A 147 6.91 -2.41 13.35
N THR A 148 6.78 -2.08 12.10
CA THR A 148 7.65 -1.08 11.47
C THR A 148 6.80 0.15 11.22
N SER A 149 7.10 1.23 11.94
CA SER A 149 6.35 2.48 11.84
C SER A 149 6.81 3.28 10.64
N PHE A 150 5.89 3.67 9.78
CA PHE A 150 6.10 4.61 8.68
C PHE A 150 4.96 5.58 8.63
N GLN A 151 5.25 6.75 8.05
CA GLN A 151 4.21 7.72 7.75
C GLN A 151 3.59 7.41 6.40
N HIS A 152 2.34 6.98 6.40
CA HIS A 152 1.58 6.79 5.18
C HIS A 152 0.92 8.11 4.77
N SER A 153 0.81 8.36 3.46
CA SER A 153 0.00 9.49 3.01
C SER A 153 -1.47 9.21 3.23
N PHE A 154 -1.88 7.97 2.97
CA PHE A 154 -3.27 7.53 3.14
C PHE A 154 -3.35 6.06 3.54
N VAL A 155 -4.33 5.77 4.38
CA VAL A 155 -4.86 4.42 4.60
C VAL A 155 -6.19 4.30 3.84
N VAL A 156 -6.30 3.28 2.99
CA VAL A 156 -7.45 3.11 2.08
C VAL A 156 -8.12 1.77 2.33
N THR A 157 -9.43 1.81 2.52
CA THR A 157 -10.29 0.64 2.61
C THR A 157 -11.47 0.78 1.64
N GLU A 158 -12.37 -0.19 1.58
CA GLU A 158 -13.62 -0.06 0.84
C GLU A 158 -14.57 0.99 1.44
N GLN A 159 -14.33 1.44 2.67
CA GLN A 159 -15.09 2.52 3.31
C GLN A 159 -14.65 3.91 2.83
N GLY A 160 -13.38 4.05 2.43
CA GLY A 160 -12.82 5.31 1.95
C GLY A 160 -11.32 5.44 2.18
N ALA A 161 -10.83 6.68 2.15
CA ALA A 161 -9.42 7.03 2.29
C ALA A 161 -9.20 7.98 3.47
N ALA A 162 -8.46 7.54 4.46
CA ALA A 162 -8.02 8.33 5.61
C ALA A 162 -6.69 9.01 5.29
N ALA A 163 -6.66 10.34 5.30
CA ALA A 163 -5.43 11.12 5.16
C ALA A 163 -4.66 11.08 6.49
N CYS A 164 -3.37 10.72 6.43
CA CYS A 164 -2.51 10.57 7.60
C CYS A 164 -1.34 11.55 7.59
N PHE A 165 -0.56 11.59 6.52
CA PHE A 165 0.62 12.45 6.43
C PHE A 165 0.30 13.93 6.57
N GLY A 166 1.06 14.62 7.43
CA GLY A 166 0.88 16.06 7.69
C GLY A 166 -0.29 16.42 8.59
N GLN A 167 -0.96 15.42 9.15
CA GLN A 167 -2.04 15.62 10.13
C GLN A 167 -1.50 15.56 11.57
N SER A 168 -2.20 16.18 12.50
CA SER A 168 -1.97 15.93 13.92
C SER A 168 -2.37 14.49 14.28
N GLN A 169 -1.83 13.95 15.36
CA GLN A 169 -2.15 12.60 15.81
C GLN A 169 -3.65 12.41 16.08
N ALA A 170 -4.30 13.42 16.67
CA ALA A 170 -5.76 13.42 16.86
C ALA A 170 -6.50 13.38 15.51
N GLN A 171 -6.08 14.18 14.55
CA GLN A 171 -6.73 14.21 13.23
C GLN A 171 -6.49 12.92 12.44
N GLN A 172 -5.31 12.28 12.57
CA GLN A 172 -5.06 10.95 11.99
C GLN A 172 -6.05 9.93 12.56
N ALA A 173 -6.17 9.86 13.89
CA ALA A 173 -7.08 8.94 14.56
C ALA A 173 -8.53 9.15 14.09
N LEU A 174 -9.01 10.39 14.05
CA LEU A 174 -10.34 10.72 13.55
C LEU A 174 -10.53 10.32 12.09
N ASN A 175 -9.57 10.62 11.22
CA ASN A 175 -9.64 10.24 9.81
C ASN A 175 -9.70 8.71 9.63
N LEU A 176 -8.91 7.95 10.39
CA LEU A 176 -8.91 6.49 10.35
C LEU A 176 -10.27 5.93 10.80
N ILE A 177 -10.83 6.45 11.90
CA ILE A 177 -12.13 6.02 12.42
C ILE A 177 -13.25 6.34 11.44
N GLU A 178 -13.31 7.57 10.95
CA GLU A 178 -14.44 8.05 10.15
C GLU A 178 -14.41 7.57 8.69
N LYS A 179 -13.19 7.48 8.09
CA LYS A 179 -13.03 7.28 6.65
C LYS A 179 -12.57 5.87 6.27
N ALA A 180 -11.82 5.17 7.14
CA ALA A 180 -11.25 3.87 6.80
C ALA A 180 -11.84 2.71 7.61
N ALA A 181 -12.25 2.94 8.86
CA ALA A 181 -12.77 1.87 9.70
C ALA A 181 -14.16 1.38 9.27
N HIS A 182 -14.37 0.06 9.43
CA HIS A 182 -15.68 -0.55 9.27
C HIS A 182 -16.69 0.12 10.21
N PRO A 183 -17.94 0.37 9.79
CA PRO A 183 -18.95 1.02 10.64
C PRO A 183 -19.08 0.38 12.03
N ASP A 184 -19.11 -0.94 12.11
CA ASP A 184 -19.27 -1.68 13.38
C ASP A 184 -18.09 -1.52 14.36
N ALA A 185 -16.92 -1.08 13.88
CA ALA A 185 -15.75 -0.84 14.72
C ALA A 185 -15.66 0.61 15.23
N ARG A 186 -16.36 1.56 14.62
CA ARG A 186 -16.14 3.01 14.86
C ARG A 186 -16.41 3.43 16.30
N GLU A 187 -17.46 2.91 16.92
CA GLU A 187 -17.80 3.22 18.30
C GLU A 187 -16.69 2.74 19.26
N HIS A 188 -16.26 1.49 19.12
CA HIS A 188 -15.16 0.93 19.90
C HIS A 188 -13.85 1.71 19.71
N LEU A 189 -13.49 2.02 18.46
CA LEU A 189 -12.29 2.79 18.15
C LEU A 189 -12.34 4.21 18.72
N SER A 190 -13.50 4.86 18.68
CA SER A 190 -13.69 6.21 19.28
C SER A 190 -13.55 6.18 20.79
N ALA A 191 -14.11 5.16 21.46
CA ALA A 191 -13.95 4.98 22.90
C ALA A 191 -12.47 4.76 23.28
N ALA A 192 -11.78 3.88 22.57
CA ALA A 192 -10.36 3.62 22.78
C ALA A 192 -9.48 4.85 22.51
N ALA A 193 -9.79 5.64 21.47
CA ALA A 193 -9.06 6.88 21.18
C ALA A 193 -9.17 7.91 22.32
N LYS A 194 -10.34 8.02 22.94
CA LYS A 194 -10.55 8.87 24.14
C LYS A 194 -9.77 8.35 25.34
N GLU A 195 -9.83 7.05 25.61
CA GLU A 195 -9.08 6.41 26.69
C GLU A 195 -7.56 6.64 26.54
N MET A 196 -7.04 6.55 25.33
CA MET A 196 -5.65 6.82 24.98
C MET A 196 -5.31 8.33 24.93
N LYS A 197 -6.28 9.22 25.13
CA LYS A 197 -6.14 10.67 25.03
C LYS A 197 -5.62 11.15 23.67
N LEU A 198 -6.04 10.46 22.61
CA LEU A 198 -5.73 10.84 21.22
C LEU A 198 -6.71 11.92 20.72
N ILE A 199 -7.96 11.85 21.17
CA ILE A 199 -9.05 12.79 20.84
C ILE A 199 -9.80 13.21 22.08
#